data_e8b4ed991b97d271a8a589103e626906
#
_entry.id   e8b4ed991b97d271a8a589103e626906
#
_cell.length_a   1.000
_cell.length_b   1.000
_cell.length_c   1.000
_cell.angle_alpha   90.00
_cell.angle_beta   90.00
_cell.angle_gamma   90.00
#
_symmetry.space_group_name_H-M   'P 1'
#
loop_
_entity.id
_entity.type
_entity.pdbx_description
1 polymer ?
#
loop_
_entity_poly.entity_id
_entity_poly.type
_entity_poly.pdbx_seq_one_letter_code
_entity_poly.pdbx_strand_id
1 'polypeptide(L)'
;MKIKTGIGYDVHQLKKGEHLCLGGIKIASELEAVGHSDADCLIHAIIDALLGAANLRDIGFQYPDTNIQYKGIDSKELLKDCVEKVRAKGFEIGNIDSTICLQTPKIGKHIPQMQECLAQIIGIDIEDISIKATTTEKLGFVGKSEGISAYAICLITK
;
A
#
# COMPACT_ATOMS: atom_id res chain seq x y z
N MET A 1 12.44 22.05 13.04
CA MET A 1 12.06 20.73 12.47
C MET A 1 10.55 20.57 12.58
N LYS A 2 9.88 20.26 11.49
CA LYS A 2 8.44 20.00 11.45
C LYS A 2 8.21 18.50 11.23
N ILE A 3 7.46 17.88 12.10
CA ILE A 3 7.13 16.45 12.04
C ILE A 3 5.64 16.31 11.74
N LYS A 4 5.28 15.46 10.80
CA LYS A 4 3.91 15.11 10.46
C LYS A 4 3.74 13.61 10.33
N THR A 5 2.55 13.14 10.69
CA THR A 5 2.13 11.76 10.48
C THR A 5 0.94 11.72 9.54
N GLY A 6 0.79 10.62 8.83
CA GLY A 6 -0.38 10.33 8.02
C GLY A 6 -0.84 8.91 8.25
N ILE A 7 -2.14 8.68 8.10
CA ILE A 7 -2.74 7.35 8.11
C ILE A 7 -3.38 7.09 6.76
N GLY A 8 -3.22 5.87 6.25
CA GLY A 8 -3.89 5.38 5.05
C GLY A 8 -4.63 4.08 5.33
N TYR A 9 -5.70 3.90 4.63
CA TYR A 9 -6.51 2.68 4.62
C TYR A 9 -6.92 2.37 3.18
N ASP A 10 -6.83 1.10 2.79
CA ASP A 10 -7.34 0.64 1.52
C ASP A 10 -7.99 -0.74 1.67
N VAL A 11 -8.93 -1.04 0.78
CA VAL A 11 -9.67 -2.29 0.73
C VAL A 11 -9.96 -2.67 -0.71
N HIS A 12 -9.76 -3.94 -1.04
CA HIS A 12 -10.13 -4.51 -2.33
C HIS A 12 -10.94 -5.78 -2.15
N GLN A 13 -11.92 -5.98 -3.03
CA GLN A 13 -12.63 -7.23 -3.16
C GLN A 13 -11.66 -8.31 -3.66
N LEU A 14 -11.85 -9.54 -3.17
CA LEU A 14 -11.15 -10.72 -3.65
C LEU A 14 -12.09 -11.58 -4.52
N LYS A 15 -11.53 -12.17 -5.55
CA LYS A 15 -12.15 -13.16 -6.41
C LYS A 15 -11.18 -14.30 -6.70
N LYS A 16 -11.64 -15.38 -7.32
CA LYS A 16 -10.74 -16.44 -7.81
C LYS A 16 -9.75 -15.88 -8.83
N GLY A 17 -8.49 -16.26 -8.69
CA GLY A 17 -7.41 -15.80 -9.54
C GLY A 17 -6.16 -16.66 -9.40
N GLU A 18 -5.03 -16.14 -9.81
CA GLU A 18 -3.76 -16.87 -9.84
C GLU A 18 -2.68 -16.19 -8.99
N HIS A 19 -2.83 -14.91 -8.71
CA HIS A 19 -1.85 -14.16 -7.91
C HIS A 19 -2.46 -12.92 -7.27
N LEU A 20 -1.85 -12.49 -6.17
CA LEU A 20 -2.05 -11.18 -5.55
C LEU A 20 -0.86 -10.27 -5.86
N CYS A 21 -1.12 -9.02 -6.26
CA CYS A 21 -0.14 -7.95 -6.20
C CYS A 21 -0.19 -7.32 -4.81
N LEU A 22 0.91 -7.36 -4.07
CA LEU A 22 0.95 -6.85 -2.70
C LEU A 22 2.35 -6.40 -2.33
N GLY A 23 2.47 -5.16 -1.88
CA GLY A 23 3.78 -4.58 -1.54
C GLY A 23 4.75 -4.53 -2.73
N GLY A 24 4.24 -4.38 -3.94
CA GLY A 24 5.00 -4.32 -5.18
C GLY A 24 5.49 -5.66 -5.73
N ILE A 25 5.07 -6.78 -5.13
CA ILE A 25 5.43 -8.13 -5.58
C ILE A 25 4.20 -8.94 -5.96
N LYS A 26 4.40 -9.96 -6.80
CA LYS A 26 3.36 -10.95 -7.13
C LYS A 26 3.50 -12.17 -6.25
N ILE A 27 2.41 -12.53 -5.59
CA ILE A 27 2.33 -13.69 -4.70
C ILE A 27 1.38 -14.71 -5.33
N ALA A 28 1.84 -15.94 -5.54
CA ALA A 28 0.98 -17.03 -6.01
C ALA A 28 -0.19 -17.24 -5.04
N SER A 29 -1.40 -17.26 -5.57
CA SER A 29 -2.63 -17.30 -4.76
C SER A 29 -3.77 -17.82 -5.61
N GLU A 30 -4.71 -18.55 -5.00
CA GLU A 30 -6.00 -18.90 -5.64
C GLU A 30 -6.98 -17.73 -5.65
N LEU A 31 -6.60 -16.60 -5.04
CA LEU A 31 -7.37 -15.36 -4.99
C LEU A 31 -6.57 -14.23 -5.65
N GLU A 32 -7.28 -13.32 -6.29
CA GLU A 32 -6.75 -12.07 -6.80
C GLU A 32 -7.60 -10.89 -6.32
N ALA A 33 -6.98 -9.71 -6.20
CA ALA A 33 -7.68 -8.49 -5.83
C ALA A 33 -8.31 -7.83 -7.06
N VAL A 34 -9.50 -7.26 -6.89
CA VAL A 34 -10.23 -6.53 -7.93
C VAL A 34 -9.98 -5.04 -7.78
N GLY A 35 -9.53 -4.38 -8.84
CA GLY A 35 -9.31 -2.93 -8.83
C GLY A 35 -9.05 -2.37 -10.22
N HIS A 36 -8.98 -1.04 -10.30
CA HIS A 36 -8.72 -0.30 -11.55
C HIS A 36 -7.24 -0.42 -11.98
N SER A 37 -6.31 -0.42 -11.02
CA SER A 37 -4.87 -0.66 -11.19
C SER A 37 -4.56 -2.16 -11.03
N ASP A 38 -3.37 -2.49 -10.55
CA ASP A 38 -3.01 -3.85 -10.13
C ASP A 38 -3.62 -4.28 -8.78
N ALA A 39 -4.40 -3.39 -8.15
CA ALA A 39 -5.08 -3.60 -6.86
C ALA A 39 -4.14 -3.94 -5.69
N ASP A 40 -2.92 -3.37 -5.68
CA ASP A 40 -1.98 -3.50 -4.56
C ASP A 40 -2.47 -2.71 -3.33
N CYS A 41 -3.21 -3.41 -2.48
CA CYS A 41 -3.86 -2.83 -1.30
C CYS A 41 -2.85 -2.18 -0.33
N LEU A 42 -1.65 -2.76 -0.18
CA LEU A 42 -0.63 -2.20 0.70
C LEU A 42 -0.05 -0.90 0.14
N ILE A 43 0.34 -0.88 -1.13
CA ILE A 43 0.87 0.34 -1.76
C ILE A 43 -0.17 1.45 -1.74
N HIS A 44 -1.45 1.15 -2.00
CA HIS A 44 -2.50 2.17 -1.97
C HIS A 44 -2.68 2.78 -0.58
N ALA A 45 -2.63 1.97 0.48
CA ALA A 45 -2.68 2.48 1.86
C ALA A 45 -1.45 3.36 2.19
N ILE A 46 -0.26 2.97 1.74
CA ILE A 46 0.97 3.76 1.93
C ILE A 46 0.88 5.10 1.19
N ILE A 47 0.42 5.10 -0.06
CA ILE A 47 0.22 6.34 -0.84
C ILE A 47 -0.74 7.26 -0.10
N ASP A 48 -1.85 6.75 0.37
CA ASP A 48 -2.87 7.55 1.06
C ASP A 48 -2.31 8.16 2.36
N ALA A 49 -1.52 7.40 3.12
CA ALA A 49 -0.82 7.90 4.30
C ALA A 49 0.14 9.06 3.96
N LEU A 50 0.97 8.88 2.94
CA LEU A 50 1.96 9.88 2.51
C LEU A 50 1.29 11.17 2.01
N LEU A 51 0.25 11.03 1.18
CA LEU A 51 -0.53 12.16 0.68
C LEU A 51 -1.19 12.92 1.82
N GLY A 52 -1.81 12.22 2.77
CA GLY A 52 -2.44 12.81 3.94
C GLY A 52 -1.44 13.60 4.80
N ALA A 53 -0.28 13.01 5.12
CA ALA A 53 0.78 13.67 5.88
C ALA A 53 1.26 14.97 5.21
N ALA A 54 1.43 14.94 3.89
CA ALA A 54 1.89 16.08 3.09
C ALA A 54 0.78 17.12 2.79
N ASN A 55 -0.47 16.88 3.22
CA ASN A 55 -1.64 17.68 2.88
C ASN A 55 -1.84 17.81 1.36
N LEU A 56 -1.85 16.65 0.68
CA LEU A 56 -2.08 16.49 -0.76
C LEU A 56 -3.41 15.78 -1.07
N ARG A 57 -4.29 15.67 -0.07
CA ARG A 57 -5.56 14.94 -0.11
C ARG A 57 -5.32 13.41 -0.19
N ASP A 58 -6.08 12.72 -0.96
CA ASP A 58 -6.20 11.26 -1.04
C ASP A 58 -5.79 10.71 -2.41
N ILE A 59 -5.64 9.41 -2.48
CA ILE A 59 -5.23 8.70 -3.69
C ILE A 59 -6.23 8.90 -4.83
N GLY A 60 -7.53 8.90 -4.56
CA GLY A 60 -8.57 9.11 -5.57
C GLY A 60 -8.56 10.51 -6.18
N PHE A 61 -8.12 11.51 -5.42
CA PHE A 61 -7.93 12.86 -5.93
C PHE A 61 -6.69 12.98 -6.82
N GLN A 62 -5.57 12.38 -6.43
CA GLN A 62 -4.32 12.46 -7.16
C GLN A 62 -4.28 11.56 -8.40
N TYR A 63 -4.93 10.39 -8.30
CA TYR A 63 -4.92 9.34 -9.32
C TYR A 63 -6.34 8.82 -9.56
N PRO A 64 -7.24 9.64 -10.14
CA PRO A 64 -8.64 9.27 -10.30
C PRO A 64 -8.79 8.04 -11.22
N ASP A 65 -9.62 7.09 -10.80
CA ASP A 65 -9.95 5.88 -11.54
C ASP A 65 -10.70 6.14 -12.86
N THR A 66 -11.26 7.34 -13.00
CA THR A 66 -11.86 7.82 -14.25
C THR A 66 -10.83 8.15 -15.33
N ASN A 67 -9.55 8.33 -14.96
CA ASN A 67 -8.49 8.63 -15.92
C ASN A 67 -7.92 7.35 -16.50
N ILE A 68 -8.08 7.17 -17.81
CA ILE A 68 -7.66 5.97 -18.55
C ILE A 68 -6.15 5.67 -18.44
N GLN A 69 -5.33 6.70 -18.22
CA GLN A 69 -3.87 6.51 -18.07
C GLN A 69 -3.50 5.67 -16.84
N TYR A 70 -4.39 5.57 -15.83
CA TYR A 70 -4.14 4.77 -14.63
C TYR A 70 -4.76 3.37 -14.68
N LYS A 71 -5.48 3.04 -15.77
CA LYS A 71 -6.07 1.72 -15.94
C LYS A 71 -4.99 0.64 -16.08
N GLY A 72 -4.99 -0.32 -15.16
CA GLY A 72 -4.01 -1.40 -15.15
C GLY A 72 -2.59 -0.97 -14.78
N ILE A 73 -2.41 0.26 -14.28
CA ILE A 73 -1.10 0.78 -13.90
C ILE A 73 -0.49 -0.05 -12.76
N ASP A 74 0.81 -0.25 -12.81
CA ASP A 74 1.60 -0.79 -11.71
C ASP A 74 1.60 0.22 -10.55
N SER A 75 1.09 -0.16 -9.38
CA SER A 75 1.01 0.72 -8.22
C SER A 75 2.39 1.21 -7.75
N LYS A 76 3.47 0.54 -8.12
CA LYS A 76 4.84 1.02 -7.87
C LYS A 76 5.11 2.36 -8.54
N GLU A 77 4.57 2.58 -9.75
CA GLU A 77 4.70 3.86 -10.45
C GLU A 77 3.91 4.97 -9.75
N LEU A 78 2.72 4.65 -9.22
CA LEU A 78 1.94 5.59 -8.42
C LEU A 78 2.68 5.96 -7.12
N LEU A 79 3.28 4.98 -6.46
CA LEU A 79 4.06 5.22 -5.23
C LEU A 79 5.27 6.11 -5.51
N LYS A 80 5.99 5.86 -6.60
CA LYS A 80 7.13 6.68 -7.00
C LYS A 80 6.74 8.14 -7.22
N ASP A 81 5.68 8.38 -8.00
CA ASP A 81 5.15 9.73 -8.23
C ASP A 81 4.68 10.40 -6.91
N CYS A 82 4.04 9.64 -6.04
CA CYS A 82 3.62 10.13 -4.72
C CYS A 82 4.84 10.59 -3.89
N VAL A 83 5.90 9.79 -3.83
CA VAL A 83 7.15 10.12 -3.13
C VAL A 83 7.76 11.41 -3.68
N GLU A 84 7.81 11.55 -5.01
CA GLU A 84 8.30 12.77 -5.65
C GLU A 84 7.47 13.99 -5.27
N LYS A 85 6.14 13.88 -5.22
CA LYS A 85 5.23 14.97 -4.79
C LYS A 85 5.45 15.36 -3.32
N VAL A 86 5.66 14.39 -2.43
CA VAL A 86 5.95 14.63 -1.01
C VAL A 86 7.27 15.38 -0.86
N ARG A 87 8.32 14.92 -1.56
CA ARG A 87 9.64 15.55 -1.55
C ARG A 87 9.62 16.94 -2.17
N ALA A 88 8.85 17.16 -3.23
CA ALA A 88 8.69 18.48 -3.85
C ALA A 88 8.08 19.52 -2.88
N LYS A 89 7.34 19.07 -1.85
CA LYS A 89 6.88 19.92 -0.74
C LYS A 89 7.95 20.16 0.34
N GLY A 90 9.15 19.63 0.13
CA GLY A 90 10.27 19.77 1.05
C GLY A 90 10.23 18.82 2.25
N PHE A 91 9.46 17.72 2.17
CA PHE A 91 9.43 16.71 3.22
C PHE A 91 10.33 15.53 2.86
N GLU A 92 10.98 14.98 3.89
CA GLU A 92 11.65 13.68 3.85
C GLU A 92 10.75 12.63 4.53
N ILE A 93 10.79 11.40 4.02
CA ILE A 93 10.03 10.28 4.58
C ILE A 93 10.92 9.61 5.62
N GLY A 94 10.46 9.59 6.88
CA GLY A 94 11.20 9.03 8.00
C GLY A 94 10.98 7.51 8.13
N ASN A 95 9.72 7.08 8.24
CA ASN A 95 9.40 5.66 8.31
C ASN A 95 7.98 5.38 7.88
N ILE A 96 7.71 4.08 7.63
CA ILE A 96 6.38 3.54 7.35
C ILE A 96 6.14 2.33 8.24
N ASP A 97 5.00 2.29 8.91
CA ASP A 97 4.47 1.12 9.59
C ASP A 97 3.14 0.72 8.98
N SER A 98 2.93 -0.56 8.72
CA SER A 98 1.73 -1.05 8.04
C SER A 98 1.25 -2.40 8.58
N THR A 99 -0.04 -2.65 8.36
CA THR A 99 -0.69 -3.92 8.70
C THR A 99 -1.58 -4.35 7.55
N ILE A 100 -1.38 -5.58 7.07
CA ILE A 100 -2.20 -6.23 6.06
C ILE A 100 -3.17 -7.17 6.76
N CYS A 101 -4.47 -7.02 6.50
CA CYS A 101 -5.52 -7.90 6.98
C CYS A 101 -5.94 -8.85 5.85
N LEU A 102 -5.57 -10.11 5.95
CA LEU A 102 -5.82 -11.13 4.92
C LEU A 102 -6.00 -12.49 5.58
N GLN A 103 -7.10 -13.20 5.26
CA GLN A 103 -7.36 -14.51 5.83
C GLN A 103 -6.48 -15.59 5.18
N THR A 104 -6.39 -15.55 3.86
CA THR A 104 -5.58 -16.47 3.04
C THR A 104 -5.18 -15.79 1.72
N PRO A 105 -4.02 -16.11 1.13
CA PRO A 105 -2.98 -17.01 1.61
C PRO A 105 -2.15 -16.44 2.77
N LYS A 106 -1.30 -17.27 3.39
CA LYS A 106 -0.30 -16.82 4.35
C LYS A 106 0.82 -16.07 3.64
N ILE A 107 1.04 -14.80 4.02
CA ILE A 107 1.98 -13.91 3.31
C ILE A 107 3.26 -13.60 4.11
N GLY A 108 3.40 -14.11 5.32
CA GLY A 108 4.54 -13.79 6.21
C GLY A 108 5.91 -14.00 5.55
N LYS A 109 6.08 -15.08 4.78
CA LYS A 109 7.34 -15.39 4.09
C LYS A 109 7.71 -14.39 2.98
N HIS A 110 6.74 -13.59 2.52
CA HIS A 110 6.93 -12.61 1.44
C HIS A 110 7.24 -11.21 1.97
N ILE A 111 7.08 -10.97 3.27
CA ILE A 111 7.30 -9.65 3.88
C ILE A 111 8.70 -9.10 3.61
N PRO A 112 9.79 -9.85 3.75
CA PRO A 112 11.13 -9.31 3.45
C PRO A 112 11.25 -8.78 2.02
N GLN A 113 10.72 -9.49 1.05
CA GLN A 113 10.75 -9.07 -0.36
C GLN A 113 9.89 -7.81 -0.61
N MET A 114 8.75 -7.68 0.08
CA MET A 114 7.94 -6.45 0.04
C MET A 114 8.71 -5.27 0.63
N GLN A 115 9.38 -5.45 1.78
CA GLN A 115 10.19 -4.41 2.42
C GLN A 115 11.31 -3.92 1.50
N GLU A 116 12.04 -4.82 0.86
CA GLU A 116 13.08 -4.49 -0.11
C GLU A 116 12.53 -3.67 -1.27
N CYS A 117 11.42 -4.13 -1.86
CA CYS A 117 10.76 -3.45 -2.97
C CYS A 117 10.32 -2.02 -2.59
N LEU A 118 9.64 -1.87 -1.45
CA LEU A 118 9.16 -0.58 -0.98
C LEU A 118 10.30 0.37 -0.60
N ALA A 119 11.34 -0.14 0.10
CA ALA A 119 12.52 0.64 0.47
C ALA A 119 13.22 1.23 -0.76
N GLN A 120 13.37 0.43 -1.81
CA GLN A 120 13.97 0.86 -3.06
C GLN A 120 13.15 1.96 -3.76
N ILE A 121 11.82 1.81 -3.82
CA ILE A 121 10.93 2.78 -4.48
C ILE A 121 10.89 4.09 -3.70
N ILE A 122 10.74 4.01 -2.38
CA ILE A 122 10.60 5.16 -1.50
C ILE A 122 11.96 5.85 -1.29
N GLY A 123 13.05 5.10 -1.37
CA GLY A 123 14.41 5.63 -1.17
C GLY A 123 14.70 5.92 0.31
N ILE A 124 14.33 4.98 1.20
CA ILE A 124 14.64 4.99 2.64
C ILE A 124 15.26 3.64 3.02
N ASP A 125 15.82 3.54 4.23
CA ASP A 125 16.37 2.29 4.73
C ASP A 125 15.28 1.23 4.90
N ILE A 126 15.62 -0.03 4.65
CA ILE A 126 14.70 -1.16 4.83
C ILE A 126 14.22 -1.29 6.29
N GLU A 127 15.07 -0.91 7.25
CA GLU A 127 14.73 -0.90 8.68
C GLU A 127 13.65 0.14 9.04
N ASP A 128 13.42 1.12 8.16
CA ASP A 128 12.38 2.14 8.31
C ASP A 128 11.02 1.72 7.72
N ILE A 129 10.92 0.48 7.20
CA ILE A 129 9.67 -0.08 6.66
C ILE A 129 9.26 -1.31 7.47
N SER A 130 8.18 -1.17 8.22
CA SER A 130 7.57 -2.26 8.98
C SER A 130 6.29 -2.75 8.29
N ILE A 131 6.18 -4.06 8.10
CA ILE A 131 5.00 -4.72 7.54
C ILE A 131 4.60 -5.86 8.47
N LYS A 132 3.36 -5.81 8.94
CA LYS A 132 2.73 -6.86 9.74
C LYS A 132 1.57 -7.46 8.95
N ALA A 133 1.30 -8.73 9.15
CA ALA A 133 0.16 -9.41 8.58
C ALA A 133 -0.69 -10.05 9.68
N THR A 134 -2.00 -9.93 9.56
CA THR A 134 -2.95 -10.55 10.47
C THR A 134 -4.14 -11.12 9.72
N THR A 135 -4.78 -12.11 10.32
CA THR A 135 -6.14 -12.52 9.93
C THR A 135 -7.15 -11.69 10.74
N THR A 136 -8.43 -11.88 10.47
CA THR A 136 -9.52 -11.36 11.33
C THR A 136 -10.25 -12.47 12.05
N GLU A 137 -9.57 -13.60 12.33
CA GLU A 137 -10.13 -14.73 13.07
C GLU A 137 -11.45 -15.26 12.46
N LYS A 138 -11.51 -15.30 11.13
CA LYS A 138 -12.70 -15.69 10.33
C LYS A 138 -13.90 -14.73 10.47
N LEU A 139 -13.70 -13.54 11.01
CA LEU A 139 -14.74 -12.51 11.17
C LEU A 139 -14.77 -11.54 10.00
N GLY A 140 -15.96 -11.12 9.62
CA GLY A 140 -16.20 -10.10 8.61
C GLY A 140 -15.76 -10.49 7.21
N PHE A 141 -15.65 -9.51 6.32
CA PHE A 141 -15.34 -9.72 4.91
C PHE A 141 -13.91 -10.26 4.69
N VAL A 142 -12.94 -9.85 5.51
CA VAL A 142 -11.58 -10.41 5.46
C VAL A 142 -11.61 -11.87 5.89
N GLY A 143 -12.27 -12.18 7.00
CA GLY A 143 -12.35 -13.53 7.54
C GLY A 143 -13.07 -14.53 6.65
N LYS A 144 -13.98 -14.05 5.78
CA LYS A 144 -14.66 -14.83 4.75
C LYS A 144 -13.92 -14.88 3.41
N SER A 145 -12.74 -14.27 3.33
CA SER A 145 -11.95 -14.13 2.08
C SER A 145 -12.69 -13.41 0.96
N GLU A 146 -13.61 -12.52 1.30
CA GLU A 146 -14.33 -11.67 0.36
C GLU A 146 -13.53 -10.42 -0.01
N GLY A 147 -12.57 -10.05 0.84
CA GLY A 147 -11.73 -8.86 0.64
C GLY A 147 -10.42 -8.92 1.42
N ILE A 148 -9.52 -8.04 1.02
CA ILE A 148 -8.26 -7.70 1.69
C ILE A 148 -8.32 -6.25 2.11
N SER A 149 -7.75 -5.92 3.26
CA SER A 149 -7.54 -4.52 3.66
C SER A 149 -6.13 -4.30 4.18
N ALA A 150 -5.68 -3.05 4.11
CA ALA A 150 -4.38 -2.63 4.63
C ALA A 150 -4.50 -1.27 5.31
N TYR A 151 -3.71 -1.11 6.36
CA TYR A 151 -3.49 0.15 7.06
C TYR A 151 -2.03 0.54 6.93
N ALA A 152 -1.76 1.82 6.78
CA ALA A 152 -0.41 2.35 6.81
C ALA A 152 -0.37 3.63 7.64
N ILE A 153 0.73 3.80 8.36
CA ILE A 153 1.07 5.05 9.02
C ILE A 153 2.45 5.46 8.52
N CYS A 154 2.64 6.73 8.24
CA CYS A 154 3.93 7.29 7.89
C CYS A 154 4.30 8.45 8.79
N LEU A 155 5.60 8.69 8.92
CA LEU A 155 6.18 9.88 9.51
C LEU A 155 7.01 10.60 8.43
N ILE A 156 6.74 11.89 8.25
CA ILE A 156 7.50 12.77 7.37
C ILE A 156 8.05 13.97 8.13
N THR A 157 9.20 14.47 7.74
CA THR A 157 9.89 15.60 8.42
C THR A 157 10.30 16.69 7.45
N LYS A 158 10.40 17.91 7.96
CA LYS A 158 10.86 19.08 7.19
C LYS A 158 11.60 20.06 8.09
#